data_4420207a67d6cb8e4cf84ae4286eb7bb
#
_entry.id   4420207a67d6cb8e4cf84ae4286eb7bb
#
_cell.length_a   1.000
_cell.length_b   1.000
_cell.length_c   1.000
_cell.angle_alpha   90.00
_cell.angle_beta   90.00
_cell.angle_gamma   90.00
#
_symmetry.space_group_name_H-M   'P 1'
#
loop_
_entity.id
_entity.type
_entity.pdbx_description
1 polymer ?
#
loop_
_entity_poly.entity_id
_entity_poly.type
_entity_poly.pdbx_seq_one_letter_code
_entity_poly.pdbx_strand_id
1 'polypeptide(L)'
;MGRLDGKVAIITGAAQGMGEAHARRFIAEGASVLLTDVNHEAGEALAAALGDHARFVPLDVTEEGQWVSAVAAAEQAFGPITVLVNNAGILGPGARAADLAESDFNKVCAVNQTAVFLGIKAVIPSMVRAGGGSIVNVSSISGIVAIYGTPNVAYAASKFAVRGITKQVAIEYGGDNIRCNSVHPGYIRTPMMTAALTAEQIVIASGSVPIKRVGEPEDVSSLIVYLASDESGFVTGAEHIIDVALTAL
;
A
#
# COMPACT_ATOMS: atom_id res chain seq x y z
N MET A 1 5.32 -13.27 21.53
CA MET A 1 6.08 -12.35 20.67
C MET A 1 5.33 -12.25 19.36
N GLY A 2 4.96 -11.04 18.95
CA GLY A 2 4.30 -10.83 17.67
C GLY A 2 5.29 -10.95 16.50
N ARG A 3 4.78 -11.16 15.29
CA ARG A 3 5.61 -11.32 14.08
C ARG A 3 6.35 -10.04 13.68
N LEU A 4 5.91 -8.89 14.21
CA LEU A 4 6.47 -7.55 13.91
C LEU A 4 7.03 -6.87 15.16
N ASP A 5 7.33 -7.63 16.23
CA ASP A 5 7.93 -7.08 17.43
C ASP A 5 9.21 -6.29 17.11
N GLY A 6 9.29 -5.04 17.59
CA GLY A 6 10.41 -4.14 17.37
C GLY A 6 10.47 -3.49 15.97
N LYS A 7 9.53 -3.77 15.06
CA LYS A 7 9.46 -3.10 13.76
C LYS A 7 8.82 -1.71 13.92
N VAL A 8 9.37 -0.74 13.21
CA VAL A 8 8.83 0.62 13.06
C VAL A 8 8.34 0.79 11.64
N ALA A 9 7.05 1.02 11.47
CA ALA A 9 6.41 1.07 10.16
C ALA A 9 5.82 2.45 9.84
N ILE A 10 5.91 2.86 8.57
CA ILE A 10 5.08 3.93 7.99
C ILE A 10 4.06 3.26 7.08
N ILE A 11 2.77 3.59 7.25
CA ILE A 11 1.68 3.11 6.39
C ILE A 11 0.96 4.33 5.80
N THR A 12 0.90 4.40 4.47
CA THR A 12 0.22 5.51 3.78
C THR A 12 -1.23 5.16 3.43
N GLY A 13 -2.11 6.18 3.39
CA GLY A 13 -3.54 5.96 3.20
C GLY A 13 -4.14 5.15 4.35
N ALA A 14 -3.68 5.42 5.58
CA ALA A 14 -3.96 4.59 6.74
C ALA A 14 -5.28 4.92 7.45
N ALA A 15 -5.95 6.02 7.10
CA ALA A 15 -7.15 6.47 7.81
C ALA A 15 -8.40 5.61 7.53
N GLN A 16 -8.38 4.74 6.52
CA GLN A 16 -9.52 3.91 6.14
C GLN A 16 -9.13 2.68 5.32
N GLY A 17 -10.07 1.76 5.15
CA GLY A 17 -9.98 0.62 4.22
C GLY A 17 -8.80 -0.30 4.51
N MET A 18 -8.02 -0.66 3.47
CA MET A 18 -6.88 -1.56 3.65
C MET A 18 -5.81 -0.95 4.57
N GLY A 19 -5.51 0.35 4.45
CA GLY A 19 -4.50 1.00 5.27
C GLY A 19 -4.81 0.95 6.76
N GLU A 20 -6.06 1.19 7.14
CA GLU A 20 -6.54 1.01 8.52
C GLU A 20 -6.38 -0.44 9.00
N ALA A 21 -6.82 -1.41 8.18
CA ALA A 21 -6.69 -2.82 8.53
C ALA A 21 -5.22 -3.25 8.69
N HIS A 22 -4.32 -2.75 7.82
CA HIS A 22 -2.88 -2.98 7.96
C HIS A 22 -2.35 -2.42 9.27
N ALA A 23 -2.72 -1.18 9.62
CA ALA A 23 -2.28 -0.52 10.84
C ALA A 23 -2.73 -1.30 12.09
N ARG A 24 -4.01 -1.67 12.17
CA ARG A 24 -4.56 -2.48 13.26
C ARG A 24 -3.83 -3.82 13.39
N ARG A 25 -3.59 -4.49 12.27
CA ARG A 25 -2.89 -5.78 12.27
C ARG A 25 -1.42 -5.63 12.65
N PHE A 26 -0.73 -4.60 12.20
CA PHE A 26 0.67 -4.35 12.55
C PHE A 26 0.85 -4.12 14.05
N ILE A 27 -0.01 -3.29 14.66
CA ILE A 27 -0.01 -3.06 16.12
C ILE A 27 -0.27 -4.38 16.87
N ALA A 28 -1.25 -5.17 16.43
CA ALA A 28 -1.56 -6.46 17.06
C ALA A 28 -0.39 -7.47 16.94
N GLU A 29 0.47 -7.31 15.94
CA GLU A 29 1.69 -8.12 15.75
C GLU A 29 2.94 -7.50 16.41
N GLY A 30 2.81 -6.42 17.19
CA GLY A 30 3.86 -5.83 18.00
C GLY A 30 4.67 -4.70 17.34
N ALA A 31 4.27 -4.21 16.17
CA ALA A 31 4.92 -3.06 15.54
C ALA A 31 4.54 -1.74 16.20
N SER A 32 5.40 -0.73 16.06
CA SER A 32 5.04 0.67 16.20
C SER A 32 4.76 1.28 14.82
N VAL A 33 3.67 2.04 14.67
CA VAL A 33 3.18 2.49 13.37
C VAL A 33 2.97 3.99 13.31
N LEU A 34 3.62 4.65 12.35
CA LEU A 34 3.22 5.97 11.90
C LEU A 34 2.13 5.82 10.84
N LEU A 35 0.94 6.26 11.16
CA LEU A 35 -0.21 6.36 10.27
C LEU A 35 -0.10 7.65 9.47
N THR A 36 -0.26 7.59 8.15
CA THR A 36 -0.27 8.81 7.34
C THR A 36 -1.43 8.80 6.35
N ASP A 37 -2.12 9.93 6.24
CA ASP A 37 -3.27 10.15 5.35
C ASP A 37 -3.50 11.64 5.14
N VAL A 38 -4.28 11.99 4.13
CA VAL A 38 -4.81 13.37 3.94
C VAL A 38 -6.05 13.63 4.80
N ASN A 39 -6.71 12.59 5.29
CA ASN A 39 -7.87 12.68 6.19
C ASN A 39 -7.39 12.77 7.66
N HIS A 40 -7.21 13.98 8.14
CA HIS A 40 -6.68 14.26 9.47
C HIS A 40 -7.58 13.70 10.59
N GLU A 41 -8.89 13.95 10.51
CA GLU A 41 -9.83 13.57 11.56
C GLU A 41 -9.86 12.05 11.76
N ALA A 42 -10.02 11.29 10.67
CA ALA A 42 -10.04 9.84 10.74
C ALA A 42 -8.68 9.25 11.14
N GLY A 43 -7.57 9.85 10.69
CA GLY A 43 -6.22 9.40 11.04
C GLY A 43 -5.91 9.61 12.53
N GLU A 44 -6.24 10.77 13.10
CA GLU A 44 -6.07 11.03 14.52
C GLU A 44 -6.96 10.13 15.39
N ALA A 45 -8.23 9.96 15.00
CA ALA A 45 -9.14 9.05 15.69
C ALA A 45 -8.62 7.60 15.70
N LEU A 46 -8.08 7.13 14.57
CA LEU A 46 -7.49 5.81 14.50
C LEU A 46 -6.25 5.68 15.39
N ALA A 47 -5.34 6.67 15.36
CA ALA A 47 -4.14 6.64 16.20
C ALA A 47 -4.51 6.59 17.69
N ALA A 48 -5.48 7.41 18.11
CA ALA A 48 -5.98 7.41 19.48
C ALA A 48 -6.58 6.05 19.88
N ALA A 49 -7.31 5.40 18.98
CA ALA A 49 -7.91 4.08 19.21
C ALA A 49 -6.87 2.95 19.29
N LEU A 50 -5.71 3.10 18.63
CA LEU A 50 -4.63 2.13 18.61
C LEU A 50 -3.62 2.28 19.76
N GLY A 51 -3.62 3.42 20.46
CA GLY A 51 -2.81 3.65 21.66
C GLY A 51 -1.35 4.00 21.38
N ASP A 52 -0.47 3.73 22.35
CA ASP A 52 0.90 4.28 22.40
C ASP A 52 1.83 3.84 21.27
N HIS A 53 1.55 2.73 20.62
CA HIS A 53 2.29 2.23 19.47
C HIS A 53 1.84 2.83 18.13
N ALA A 54 0.90 3.77 18.14
CA ALA A 54 0.42 4.48 16.97
C ALA A 54 0.64 5.97 17.08
N ARG A 55 1.02 6.62 15.99
CA ARG A 55 1.00 8.09 15.82
C ARG A 55 0.44 8.42 14.46
N PHE A 56 -0.23 9.53 14.34
CA PHE A 56 -0.71 10.04 13.07
C PHE A 56 0.04 11.31 12.67
N VAL A 57 0.39 11.41 11.39
CA VAL A 57 0.91 12.62 10.76
C VAL A 57 0.20 12.82 9.44
N PRO A 58 -0.36 14.01 9.19
CA PRO A 58 -0.94 14.33 7.88
C PRO A 58 0.13 14.25 6.80
N LEU A 59 -0.20 13.59 5.69
CA LEU A 59 0.71 13.45 4.56
C LEU A 59 -0.08 13.40 3.25
N ASP A 60 0.09 14.40 2.41
CA ASP A 60 -0.13 14.24 0.97
C ASP A 60 1.10 13.55 0.40
N VAL A 61 0.93 12.30 -0.03
CA VAL A 61 2.02 11.47 -0.54
C VAL A 61 2.68 12.03 -1.80
N THR A 62 2.06 12.99 -2.48
CA THR A 62 2.61 13.66 -3.66
C THR A 62 3.60 14.78 -3.31
N GLU A 63 3.67 15.19 -2.04
CA GLU A 63 4.47 16.31 -1.56
C GLU A 63 5.76 15.82 -0.89
N GLU A 64 6.90 15.90 -1.60
CA GLU A 64 8.19 15.39 -1.11
C GLU A 64 8.60 15.99 0.25
N GLY A 65 8.33 17.29 0.48
CA GLY A 65 8.65 17.95 1.74
C GLY A 65 7.90 17.38 2.95
N GLN A 66 6.67 16.88 2.76
CA GLN A 66 5.89 16.27 3.82
C GLN A 66 6.44 14.88 4.21
N TRP A 67 7.04 14.15 3.28
CA TRP A 67 7.72 12.90 3.59
C TRP A 67 8.90 13.09 4.54
N VAL A 68 9.67 14.18 4.39
CA VAL A 68 10.78 14.49 5.31
C VAL A 68 10.23 14.64 6.74
N SER A 69 9.11 15.34 6.90
CA SER A 69 8.46 15.53 8.20
C SER A 69 7.91 14.22 8.77
N ALA A 70 7.30 13.38 7.94
CA ALA A 70 6.76 12.09 8.35
C ALA A 70 7.87 11.13 8.82
N VAL A 71 8.99 11.05 8.09
CA VAL A 71 10.14 10.24 8.49
C VAL A 71 10.70 10.73 9.83
N ALA A 72 10.92 12.03 9.99
CA ALA A 72 11.42 12.60 11.24
C ALA A 72 10.49 12.32 12.43
N ALA A 73 9.16 12.42 12.23
CA ALA A 73 8.19 12.11 13.25
C ALA A 73 8.20 10.62 13.65
N ALA A 74 8.32 9.70 12.68
CA ALA A 74 8.43 8.27 12.96
C ALA A 74 9.69 7.95 13.76
N GLU A 75 10.85 8.48 13.35
CA GLU A 75 12.12 8.27 14.02
C GLU A 75 12.12 8.85 15.45
N GLN A 76 11.54 10.02 15.63
CA GLN A 76 11.43 10.65 16.96
C GLN A 76 10.53 9.83 17.90
N ALA A 77 9.43 9.28 17.40
CA ALA A 77 8.46 8.57 18.22
C ALA A 77 8.87 7.14 18.54
N PHE A 78 9.50 6.44 17.57
CA PHE A 78 9.64 4.98 17.62
C PHE A 78 11.06 4.49 17.27
N GLY A 79 11.95 5.36 16.78
CA GLY A 79 13.28 4.96 16.33
C GLY A 79 13.34 4.69 14.82
N PRO A 80 14.44 4.11 14.32
CA PRO A 80 14.69 3.94 12.90
C PRO A 80 13.59 3.12 12.20
N ILE A 81 13.18 3.58 11.02
CA ILE A 81 12.14 2.95 10.21
C ILE A 81 12.67 1.65 9.63
N THR A 82 11.90 0.57 9.80
CA THR A 82 12.22 -0.77 9.27
C THR A 82 11.20 -1.28 8.28
N VAL A 83 10.00 -0.67 8.20
CA VAL A 83 8.95 -1.07 7.26
C VAL A 83 8.31 0.15 6.61
N LEU A 84 8.08 0.07 5.30
CA LEU A 84 7.23 1.02 4.55
C LEU A 84 6.12 0.23 3.86
N VAL A 85 4.86 0.64 4.06
CA VAL A 85 3.73 0.17 3.28
C VAL A 85 3.18 1.33 2.44
N ASN A 86 3.52 1.37 1.16
CA ASN A 86 2.96 2.29 0.19
C ASN A 86 1.56 1.77 -0.21
N ASN A 87 0.54 2.17 0.57
CA ASN A 87 -0.84 1.73 0.36
C ASN A 87 -1.74 2.83 -0.23
N ALA A 88 -1.43 4.10 -0.03
CA ALA A 88 -2.21 5.21 -0.58
C ALA A 88 -2.41 5.07 -2.10
N GLY A 89 -3.63 5.37 -2.55
CA GLY A 89 -3.95 5.29 -3.97
C GLY A 89 -5.35 5.78 -4.28
N ILE A 90 -5.58 6.15 -5.55
CA ILE A 90 -6.87 6.59 -6.07
C ILE A 90 -7.18 5.87 -7.39
N LEU A 91 -8.47 5.65 -7.70
CA LEU A 91 -8.89 5.06 -8.97
C LEU A 91 -8.83 6.04 -10.14
N GLY A 92 -9.14 7.32 -9.87
CA GLY A 92 -9.41 8.30 -10.91
C GLY A 92 -10.74 8.04 -11.65
N PRO A 93 -11.07 8.87 -12.66
CA PRO A 93 -12.31 8.70 -13.41
C PRO A 93 -12.25 7.49 -14.36
N GLY A 94 -13.37 6.78 -14.44
CA GLY A 94 -13.57 5.68 -15.39
C GLY A 94 -13.89 6.22 -16.79
N ALA A 95 -12.85 6.58 -17.56
CA ALA A 95 -12.97 7.12 -18.90
C ALA A 95 -12.15 6.31 -19.91
N ARG A 96 -12.59 6.26 -21.18
CA ARG A 96 -11.80 5.70 -22.29
C ARG A 96 -10.59 6.60 -22.54
N ALA A 97 -9.52 6.04 -23.05
CA ALA A 97 -8.26 6.76 -23.25
C ALA A 97 -8.40 8.06 -24.06
N ALA A 98 -9.29 8.08 -25.04
CA ALA A 98 -9.54 9.28 -25.86
C ALA A 98 -10.32 10.38 -25.11
N ASP A 99 -11.02 10.03 -24.04
CA ASP A 99 -11.93 10.92 -23.31
C ASP A 99 -11.34 11.34 -21.95
N LEU A 100 -10.22 10.74 -21.53
CA LEU A 100 -9.57 11.03 -20.25
C LEU A 100 -8.79 12.34 -20.35
N ALA A 101 -9.05 13.28 -19.43
CA ALA A 101 -8.26 14.50 -19.35
C ALA A 101 -6.82 14.20 -18.90
N GLU A 102 -5.85 14.90 -19.50
CA GLU A 102 -4.42 14.76 -19.11
C GLU A 102 -4.19 15.08 -17.63
N SER A 103 -4.90 16.06 -17.08
CA SER A 103 -4.83 16.41 -15.66
C SER A 103 -5.25 15.27 -14.74
N ASP A 104 -6.28 14.49 -15.11
CA ASP A 104 -6.72 13.33 -14.35
C ASP A 104 -5.73 12.17 -14.45
N PHE A 105 -5.18 11.93 -15.65
CA PHE A 105 -4.11 10.95 -15.84
C PHE A 105 -2.91 11.29 -14.95
N ASN A 106 -2.44 12.54 -14.99
CA ASN A 106 -1.30 13.00 -14.21
C ASN A 106 -1.58 12.91 -12.69
N LYS A 107 -2.79 13.26 -12.24
CA LYS A 107 -3.18 13.13 -10.83
C LYS A 107 -3.12 11.69 -10.33
N VAL A 108 -3.64 10.73 -11.12
CA VAL A 108 -3.57 9.31 -10.75
C VAL A 108 -2.13 8.82 -10.71
N CYS A 109 -1.31 9.19 -11.70
CA CYS A 109 0.11 8.83 -11.71
C CYS A 109 0.88 9.47 -10.55
N ALA A 110 0.60 10.73 -10.19
CA ALA A 110 1.24 11.39 -9.06
C ALA A 110 1.02 10.61 -7.76
N VAL A 111 -0.23 10.22 -7.46
CA VAL A 111 -0.58 9.51 -6.22
C VAL A 111 -0.15 8.04 -6.27
N ASN A 112 -0.42 7.32 -7.36
CA ASN A 112 -0.25 5.86 -7.36
C ASN A 112 1.15 5.39 -7.75
N GLN A 113 1.94 6.23 -8.41
CA GLN A 113 3.25 5.89 -8.97
C GLN A 113 4.36 6.77 -8.40
N THR A 114 4.30 8.10 -8.61
CA THR A 114 5.36 9.01 -8.16
C THR A 114 5.48 9.01 -6.65
N ALA A 115 4.36 8.99 -5.93
CA ALA A 115 4.35 8.94 -4.47
C ALA A 115 4.98 7.65 -3.91
N VAL A 116 4.84 6.51 -4.59
CA VAL A 116 5.53 5.26 -4.21
C VAL A 116 7.05 5.46 -4.26
N PHE A 117 7.56 6.09 -5.31
CA PHE A 117 8.97 6.45 -5.40
C PHE A 117 9.39 7.43 -4.30
N LEU A 118 8.61 8.48 -4.02
CA LEU A 118 8.90 9.46 -2.97
C LEU A 118 8.98 8.80 -1.58
N GLY A 119 8.04 7.91 -1.27
CA GLY A 119 8.05 7.16 -0.02
C GLY A 119 9.29 6.28 0.13
N ILE A 120 9.66 5.55 -0.91
CA ILE A 120 10.89 4.75 -0.95
C ILE A 120 12.12 5.63 -0.73
N LYS A 121 12.25 6.71 -1.50
CA LYS A 121 13.35 7.67 -1.40
C LYS A 121 13.51 8.21 0.02
N ALA A 122 12.38 8.53 0.68
CA ALA A 122 12.39 9.11 2.01
C ALA A 122 12.85 8.13 3.11
N VAL A 123 12.44 6.85 3.04
CA VAL A 123 12.73 5.89 4.12
C VAL A 123 14.05 5.15 3.98
N ILE A 124 14.62 5.02 2.78
CA ILE A 124 15.87 4.28 2.54
C ILE A 124 16.98 4.70 3.50
N PRO A 125 17.28 6.00 3.72
CA PRO A 125 18.36 6.38 4.63
C PRO A 125 18.14 5.89 6.07
N SER A 126 16.90 5.84 6.53
CA SER A 126 16.53 5.31 7.84
C SER A 126 16.70 3.80 7.90
N MET A 127 16.26 3.07 6.88
CA MET A 127 16.41 1.62 6.79
C MET A 127 17.87 1.19 6.73
N VAL A 128 18.71 1.92 6.02
CA VAL A 128 20.19 1.67 5.99
C VAL A 128 20.76 1.82 7.40
N ARG A 129 20.39 2.89 8.12
CA ARG A 129 20.82 3.07 9.53
C ARG A 129 20.30 1.97 10.46
N ALA A 130 19.13 1.42 10.18
CA ALA A 130 18.56 0.29 10.92
C ALA A 130 19.24 -1.06 10.61
N GLY A 131 20.09 -1.14 9.58
CA GLY A 131 20.74 -2.37 9.12
C GLY A 131 19.86 -3.22 8.19
N GLY A 132 18.77 -2.67 7.66
CA GLY A 132 17.87 -3.32 6.71
C GLY A 132 16.41 -2.89 6.87
N GLY A 133 15.55 -3.41 6.02
CA GLY A 133 14.14 -3.08 6.05
C GLY A 133 13.28 -3.87 5.08
N SER A 134 11.97 -3.62 5.12
CA SER A 134 11.01 -4.17 4.18
C SER A 134 10.09 -3.09 3.61
N ILE A 135 10.02 -3.03 2.28
CA ILE A 135 9.13 -2.15 1.54
C ILE A 135 8.05 -3.01 0.87
N VAL A 136 6.80 -2.68 1.14
CA VAL A 136 5.64 -3.34 0.53
C VAL A 136 4.84 -2.30 -0.26
N ASN A 137 4.81 -2.47 -1.57
CA ASN A 137 4.10 -1.58 -2.47
C ASN A 137 2.74 -2.19 -2.86
N VAL A 138 1.64 -1.54 -2.50
CA VAL A 138 0.30 -2.02 -2.86
C VAL A 138 -0.02 -1.57 -4.29
N SER A 139 0.03 -2.54 -5.21
CA SER A 139 -0.39 -2.41 -6.60
C SER A 139 -1.88 -2.79 -6.74
N SER A 140 -2.21 -3.62 -7.70
CA SER A 140 -3.54 -4.14 -8.02
C SER A 140 -3.41 -5.27 -9.04
N ILE A 141 -4.45 -6.08 -9.20
CA ILE A 141 -4.60 -6.93 -10.41
C ILE A 141 -4.56 -6.09 -11.70
N SER A 142 -5.01 -4.82 -11.64
CA SER A 142 -4.87 -3.88 -12.78
C SER A 142 -3.42 -3.53 -13.12
N GLY A 143 -2.45 -3.92 -12.30
CA GLY A 143 -1.03 -3.90 -12.60
C GLY A 143 -0.51 -5.23 -13.22
N ILE A 144 -1.36 -6.24 -13.35
CA ILE A 144 -1.04 -7.56 -13.93
C ILE A 144 -1.75 -7.74 -15.26
N VAL A 145 -3.05 -7.43 -15.31
CA VAL A 145 -3.92 -7.60 -16.47
C VAL A 145 -4.77 -6.35 -16.70
N ALA A 146 -5.26 -6.17 -17.93
CA ALA A 146 -6.34 -5.24 -18.23
C ALA A 146 -7.69 -5.91 -17.96
N ILE A 147 -8.61 -5.20 -17.29
CA ILE A 147 -9.92 -5.74 -16.95
C ILE A 147 -10.92 -5.28 -18.01
N TYR A 148 -11.53 -6.25 -18.71
CA TYR A 148 -12.54 -5.95 -19.71
C TYR A 148 -13.74 -5.22 -19.11
N GLY A 149 -14.24 -4.21 -19.81
CA GLY A 149 -15.39 -3.40 -19.37
C GLY A 149 -15.07 -2.33 -18.32
N THR A 150 -13.81 -2.19 -17.91
CA THR A 150 -13.37 -1.20 -16.92
C THR A 150 -12.36 -0.24 -17.54
N PRO A 151 -12.82 0.86 -18.18
CA PRO A 151 -11.93 1.83 -18.80
C PRO A 151 -11.22 2.65 -17.73
N ASN A 152 -9.93 2.37 -17.50
CA ASN A 152 -9.12 3.06 -16.50
C ASN A 152 -7.63 3.02 -16.84
N VAL A 153 -7.23 3.65 -17.94
CA VAL A 153 -5.85 3.63 -18.44
C VAL A 153 -4.85 4.24 -17.45
N ALA A 154 -5.22 5.32 -16.76
CA ALA A 154 -4.34 5.98 -15.79
C ALA A 154 -4.03 5.06 -14.60
N TYR A 155 -5.07 4.44 -14.03
CA TYR A 155 -4.92 3.50 -12.92
C TYR A 155 -4.08 2.29 -13.32
N ALA A 156 -4.42 1.66 -14.44
CA ALA A 156 -3.67 0.51 -14.95
C ALA A 156 -2.18 0.88 -15.16
N ALA A 157 -1.90 1.95 -15.90
CA ALA A 157 -0.53 2.42 -16.14
C ALA A 157 0.24 2.64 -14.83
N SER A 158 -0.37 3.33 -13.86
CA SER A 158 0.25 3.59 -12.56
C SER A 158 0.56 2.29 -11.78
N LYS A 159 -0.37 1.32 -11.80
CA LYS A 159 -0.19 0.05 -11.07
C LYS A 159 0.79 -0.91 -11.77
N PHE A 160 0.92 -0.86 -13.10
CA PHE A 160 2.02 -1.52 -13.82
C PHE A 160 3.38 -0.89 -13.48
N ALA A 161 3.46 0.44 -13.35
CA ALA A 161 4.70 1.13 -13.00
C ALA A 161 5.23 0.71 -11.61
N VAL A 162 4.35 0.46 -10.63
CA VAL A 162 4.72 -0.02 -9.29
C VAL A 162 5.52 -1.32 -9.34
N ARG A 163 5.23 -2.21 -10.30
CA ARG A 163 5.99 -3.46 -10.50
C ARG A 163 7.44 -3.18 -10.89
N GLY A 164 7.64 -2.27 -11.85
CA GLY A 164 8.99 -1.87 -12.29
C GLY A 164 9.78 -1.21 -11.16
N ILE A 165 9.17 -0.28 -10.42
CA ILE A 165 9.76 0.36 -9.25
C ILE A 165 10.17 -0.70 -8.22
N THR A 166 9.29 -1.64 -7.90
CA THR A 166 9.54 -2.71 -6.92
C THR A 166 10.77 -3.55 -7.27
N LYS A 167 10.85 -4.01 -8.52
CA LYS A 167 11.96 -4.84 -8.99
C LYS A 167 13.30 -4.09 -8.97
N GLN A 168 13.28 -2.85 -9.45
CA GLN A 168 14.49 -2.04 -9.52
C GLN A 168 15.04 -1.75 -8.11
N VAL A 169 14.19 -1.32 -7.18
CA VAL A 169 14.57 -1.03 -5.79
C VAL A 169 15.08 -2.30 -5.07
N ALA A 170 14.47 -3.45 -5.31
CA ALA A 170 14.92 -4.72 -4.74
C ALA A 170 16.37 -5.07 -5.13
N ILE A 171 16.75 -4.76 -6.38
CA ILE A 171 18.12 -5.01 -6.88
C ILE A 171 19.08 -3.94 -6.34
N GLU A 172 18.68 -2.67 -6.31
CA GLU A 172 19.54 -1.57 -5.88
C GLU A 172 19.91 -1.68 -4.40
N TYR A 173 18.98 -2.07 -3.54
CA TYR A 173 19.14 -2.05 -2.08
C TYR A 173 19.20 -3.42 -1.41
N GLY A 174 19.26 -4.51 -2.18
CA GLY A 174 19.44 -5.85 -1.63
C GLY A 174 20.75 -6.01 -0.86
N GLY A 175 21.80 -5.31 -1.28
CA GLY A 175 23.09 -5.27 -0.57
C GLY A 175 23.04 -4.57 0.80
N ASP A 176 22.06 -3.69 1.01
CA ASP A 176 21.78 -3.02 2.28
C ASP A 176 20.76 -3.79 3.14
N ASN A 177 20.46 -5.05 2.80
CA ASN A 177 19.46 -5.88 3.48
C ASN A 177 18.04 -5.25 3.47
N ILE A 178 17.71 -4.49 2.42
CA ILE A 178 16.37 -3.91 2.21
C ILE A 178 15.65 -4.71 1.14
N ARG A 179 14.51 -5.29 1.52
CA ARG A 179 13.62 -6.04 0.64
C ARG A 179 12.53 -5.12 0.10
N CYS A 180 12.14 -5.31 -1.14
CA CYS A 180 11.06 -4.56 -1.78
C CYS A 180 10.17 -5.52 -2.57
N ASN A 181 8.88 -5.59 -2.22
CA ASN A 181 7.91 -6.49 -2.85
C ASN A 181 6.63 -5.74 -3.19
N SER A 182 5.88 -6.23 -4.18
CA SER A 182 4.56 -5.71 -4.51
C SER A 182 3.45 -6.71 -4.21
N VAL A 183 2.31 -6.18 -3.76
CA VAL A 183 1.08 -6.95 -3.52
C VAL A 183 0.03 -6.49 -4.54
N HIS A 184 -0.69 -7.44 -5.13
CA HIS A 184 -1.66 -7.20 -6.20
C HIS A 184 -3.04 -7.72 -5.79
N PRO A 185 -3.81 -6.93 -5.00
CA PRO A 185 -5.14 -7.33 -4.59
C PRO A 185 -6.12 -7.37 -5.77
N GLY A 186 -7.07 -8.32 -5.70
CA GLY A 186 -8.26 -8.35 -6.52
C GLY A 186 -9.34 -7.38 -6.00
N TYR A 187 -10.59 -7.81 -6.04
CA TYR A 187 -11.70 -7.04 -5.46
C TYR A 187 -11.70 -7.14 -3.93
N ILE A 188 -11.39 -6.04 -3.26
CA ILE A 188 -11.35 -5.95 -1.78
C ILE A 188 -12.42 -4.96 -1.31
N ARG A 189 -13.22 -5.34 -0.32
CA ARG A 189 -14.30 -4.53 0.26
C ARG A 189 -13.73 -3.32 1.03
N THR A 190 -13.61 -2.21 0.34
CA THR A 190 -13.08 -0.95 0.86
C THR A 190 -13.99 0.21 0.46
N PRO A 191 -13.89 1.38 1.09
CA PRO A 191 -14.60 2.59 0.64
C PRO A 191 -14.35 2.91 -0.85
N MET A 192 -13.14 2.67 -1.35
CA MET A 192 -12.79 2.84 -2.77
C MET A 192 -13.64 1.92 -3.67
N MET A 193 -13.79 0.65 -3.30
CA MET A 193 -14.60 -0.30 -4.06
C MET A 193 -16.08 0.03 -4.00
N THR A 194 -16.62 0.33 -2.81
CA THR A 194 -18.04 0.63 -2.63
C THR A 194 -18.47 1.96 -3.25
N ALA A 195 -17.54 2.90 -3.44
CA ALA A 195 -17.77 4.13 -4.21
C ALA A 195 -17.75 3.87 -5.73
N ALA A 196 -17.04 2.85 -6.19
CA ALA A 196 -16.90 2.54 -7.62
C ALA A 196 -17.94 1.53 -8.15
N LEU A 197 -18.45 0.64 -7.31
CA LEU A 197 -19.33 -0.47 -7.68
C LEU A 197 -20.64 -0.45 -6.88
N THR A 198 -21.76 -0.71 -7.57
CA THR A 198 -23.04 -0.93 -6.90
C THR A 198 -23.06 -2.29 -6.17
N ALA A 199 -24.02 -2.47 -5.25
CA ALA A 199 -24.20 -3.74 -4.55
C ALA A 199 -24.39 -4.93 -5.51
N GLU A 200 -25.14 -4.73 -6.61
CA GLU A 200 -25.34 -5.75 -7.64
C GLU A 200 -24.04 -6.10 -8.37
N GLN A 201 -23.22 -5.09 -8.70
CA GLN A 201 -21.92 -5.31 -9.33
C GLN A 201 -20.95 -6.06 -8.40
N ILE A 202 -21.01 -5.80 -7.09
CA ILE A 202 -20.24 -6.54 -6.09
C ILE A 202 -20.68 -8.02 -6.04
N VAL A 203 -21.97 -8.29 -6.10
CA VAL A 203 -22.49 -9.66 -6.17
C VAL A 203 -22.01 -10.38 -7.43
N ILE A 204 -22.07 -9.71 -8.59
CA ILE A 204 -21.57 -10.25 -9.86
C ILE A 204 -20.05 -10.53 -9.77
N ALA A 205 -19.26 -9.58 -9.26
CA ALA A 205 -17.82 -9.75 -9.06
C ALA A 205 -17.53 -10.95 -8.15
N SER A 206 -18.26 -11.10 -7.04
CA SER A 206 -18.16 -12.25 -6.14
C SER A 206 -18.48 -13.57 -6.84
N GLY A 207 -19.50 -13.58 -7.71
CA GLY A 207 -19.90 -14.78 -8.47
C GLY A 207 -18.93 -15.17 -9.58
N SER A 208 -18.11 -14.22 -10.07
CA SER A 208 -17.18 -14.44 -11.20
C SER A 208 -15.84 -15.07 -10.80
N VAL A 209 -15.52 -15.15 -9.51
CA VAL A 209 -14.24 -15.69 -9.02
C VAL A 209 -14.41 -17.09 -8.43
N PRO A 210 -13.34 -17.94 -8.45
CA PRO A 210 -13.43 -19.32 -7.93
C PRO A 210 -13.86 -19.42 -6.47
N ILE A 211 -13.36 -18.58 -5.56
CA ILE A 211 -13.75 -18.56 -4.14
C ILE A 211 -14.92 -17.58 -3.92
N LYS A 212 -15.93 -17.58 -4.68
CA LYS A 212 -17.24 -16.92 -4.63
C LYS A 212 -17.42 -15.79 -3.59
N ARG A 213 -16.40 -14.97 -3.34
CA ARG A 213 -16.47 -13.78 -2.49
C ARG A 213 -15.49 -12.71 -2.95
N VAL A 214 -15.75 -11.47 -2.61
CA VAL A 214 -14.73 -10.42 -2.59
C VAL A 214 -13.84 -10.61 -1.35
N GLY A 215 -12.61 -10.11 -1.42
CA GLY A 215 -11.71 -10.09 -0.26
C GLY A 215 -12.13 -9.03 0.75
N GLU A 216 -11.73 -9.23 1.99
CA GLU A 216 -11.78 -8.22 3.05
C GLU A 216 -10.36 -7.61 3.23
N PRO A 217 -10.22 -6.39 3.78
CA PRO A 217 -8.93 -5.77 4.03
C PRO A 217 -7.96 -6.66 4.83
N GLU A 218 -8.48 -7.48 5.74
CA GLU A 218 -7.70 -8.40 6.59
C GLU A 218 -7.07 -9.54 5.79
N ASP A 219 -7.70 -9.98 4.69
CA ASP A 219 -7.09 -10.97 3.78
C ASP A 219 -5.76 -10.45 3.26
N VAL A 220 -5.72 -9.18 2.83
CA VAL A 220 -4.50 -8.53 2.32
C VAL A 220 -3.50 -8.24 3.44
N SER A 221 -3.98 -7.80 4.61
CA SER A 221 -3.14 -7.47 5.76
C SER A 221 -2.29 -8.66 6.22
N SER A 222 -2.83 -9.87 6.15
CA SER A 222 -2.11 -11.09 6.53
C SER A 222 -0.87 -11.34 5.67
N LEU A 223 -0.96 -11.07 4.36
CA LEU A 223 0.16 -11.15 3.43
C LEU A 223 1.18 -10.01 3.67
N ILE A 224 0.69 -8.78 3.90
CA ILE A 224 1.56 -7.63 4.15
C ILE A 224 2.35 -7.82 5.45
N VAL A 225 1.76 -8.38 6.51
CA VAL A 225 2.47 -8.74 7.75
C VAL A 225 3.58 -9.75 7.45
N TYR A 226 3.30 -10.80 6.67
CA TYR A 226 4.34 -11.75 6.25
C TYR A 226 5.50 -11.06 5.54
N LEU A 227 5.21 -10.19 4.56
CA LEU A 227 6.23 -9.47 3.80
C LEU A 227 7.02 -8.47 4.66
N ALA A 228 6.40 -7.89 5.69
CA ALA A 228 7.04 -6.97 6.63
C ALA A 228 7.90 -7.70 7.68
N SER A 229 7.61 -8.96 7.96
CA SER A 229 8.29 -9.76 8.98
C SER A 229 9.61 -10.37 8.49
N ASP A 230 10.39 -10.89 9.43
CA ASP A 230 11.64 -11.61 9.14
C ASP A 230 11.40 -12.97 8.48
N GLU A 231 10.17 -13.51 8.52
CA GLU A 231 9.78 -14.76 7.86
C GLU A 231 9.96 -14.69 6.34
N SER A 232 9.86 -13.50 5.75
CA SER A 232 10.05 -13.26 4.32
C SER A 232 11.49 -12.84 3.95
N GLY A 233 12.50 -13.19 4.78
CA GLY A 233 13.88 -12.78 4.58
C GLY A 233 14.52 -13.19 3.24
N PHE A 234 13.96 -14.18 2.54
CA PHE A 234 14.42 -14.62 1.22
C PHE A 234 13.50 -14.17 0.06
N VAL A 235 12.60 -13.21 0.33
CA VAL A 235 11.60 -12.73 -0.64
C VAL A 235 11.83 -11.26 -0.93
N THR A 236 12.33 -10.94 -2.13
CA THR A 236 12.49 -9.57 -2.63
C THR A 236 12.31 -9.51 -4.15
N GLY A 237 11.83 -8.37 -4.68
CA GLY A 237 11.54 -8.18 -6.11
C GLY A 237 10.33 -8.98 -6.63
N ALA A 238 9.59 -9.62 -5.72
CA ALA A 238 8.49 -10.51 -6.06
C ALA A 238 7.15 -9.76 -6.17
N GLU A 239 6.26 -10.35 -6.98
CA GLU A 239 4.89 -9.91 -7.19
C GLU A 239 3.95 -10.92 -6.52
N HIS A 240 3.18 -10.46 -5.54
CA HIS A 240 2.29 -11.32 -4.77
C HIS A 240 0.83 -11.02 -5.13
N ILE A 241 0.22 -11.90 -5.92
CA ILE A 241 -1.18 -11.79 -6.33
C ILE A 241 -2.06 -12.36 -5.21
N ILE A 242 -3.10 -11.59 -4.82
CA ILE A 242 -4.09 -12.00 -3.82
C ILE A 242 -5.49 -11.60 -4.33
N ASP A 243 -6.08 -12.47 -5.15
CA ASP A 243 -7.23 -12.13 -6.00
C ASP A 243 -8.23 -13.29 -6.18
N VAL A 244 -8.13 -14.33 -5.35
CA VAL A 244 -8.98 -15.54 -5.41
C VAL A 244 -8.98 -16.19 -6.80
N ALA A 245 -7.80 -16.17 -7.45
CA ALA A 245 -7.53 -16.71 -8.79
C ALA A 245 -8.24 -15.96 -9.94
N LEU A 246 -8.62 -14.69 -9.75
CA LEU A 246 -9.26 -13.89 -10.82
C LEU A 246 -8.34 -13.72 -12.04
N THR A 247 -7.03 -13.57 -11.84
CA THR A 247 -6.05 -13.40 -12.93
C THR A 247 -5.39 -14.69 -13.40
N ALA A 248 -5.77 -15.85 -12.84
CA ALA A 248 -5.28 -17.15 -13.25
C ALA A 248 -6.12 -17.79 -14.40
N LEU A 249 -7.17 -17.10 -14.86
CA LEU A 249 -8.09 -17.55 -15.92
C LEU A 249 -7.59 -17.14 -17.29
#